data_ae290d671b92ae5c2237023df7524ca7
#
_entry.id   ae290d671b92ae5c2237023df7524ca7
#
_cell.length_a   1.000
_cell.length_b   1.000
_cell.length_c   1.000
_cell.angle_alpha   90.00
_cell.angle_beta   90.00
_cell.angle_gamma   90.00
#
_symmetry.space_group_name_H-M   'P 1'
#
loop_
_entity.id
_entity.type
_entity.pdbx_description
1 polymer ?
#
loop_
_entity_poly.entity_id
_entity_poly.type
_entity_poly.pdbx_seq_one_letter_code
_entity_poly.pdbx_strand_id
1 'polypeptide(L)'
;MNSKNRVKLNKAIEILNGLHFKNEDIMVTGSIALEAQGLLTGRIAHDVDLIIKMDEQTWRCLKLIEAINLADDEDKVSEDYDSPERKNTIFLNVDGLILNIWKYDEGTDWSEIKDAETGVYVATVNHIIEAKKKYGRDKDFKDIYEIIKVLV
;
A
#
# COMPACT_ATOMS: atom_id res chain seq x y z
N MET A 1 -7.78 -11.97 -8.71
CA MET A 1 -6.53 -11.15 -8.81
C MET A 1 -5.71 -11.65 -9.99
N ASN A 2 -5.22 -10.76 -10.85
CA ASN A 2 -4.40 -11.21 -11.96
C ASN A 2 -3.03 -11.73 -11.47
N SER A 3 -2.37 -12.55 -12.30
CA SER A 3 -1.13 -13.22 -11.90
C SER A 3 0.02 -12.27 -11.60
N LYS A 4 0.09 -11.12 -12.29
CA LYS A 4 1.16 -10.14 -12.08
C LYS A 4 1.02 -9.44 -10.74
N ASN A 5 -0.20 -9.02 -10.37
CA ASN A 5 -0.47 -8.43 -9.07
C ASN A 5 -0.27 -9.45 -7.94
N ARG A 6 -0.65 -10.71 -8.19
CA ARG A 6 -0.44 -11.80 -7.22
C ARG A 6 1.06 -11.98 -6.93
N VAL A 7 1.89 -12.02 -7.95
CA VAL A 7 3.34 -12.14 -7.79
C VAL A 7 3.91 -10.96 -7.01
N LYS A 8 3.47 -9.74 -7.31
CA LYS A 8 3.92 -8.53 -6.60
C LYS A 8 3.53 -8.57 -5.12
N LEU A 9 2.29 -8.92 -4.82
CA LEU A 9 1.84 -9.00 -3.43
C LEU A 9 2.62 -10.07 -2.66
N ASN A 10 2.74 -11.26 -3.22
CA ASN A 10 3.46 -12.37 -2.57
C ASN A 10 4.91 -11.97 -2.26
N LYS A 11 5.58 -11.33 -3.21
CA LYS A 11 6.96 -10.87 -3.03
C LYS A 11 7.07 -9.76 -1.98
N ALA A 12 6.12 -8.82 -1.98
CA ALA A 12 6.07 -7.77 -0.96
C ALA A 12 5.95 -8.36 0.45
N ILE A 13 5.07 -9.34 0.62
CA ILE A 13 4.88 -10.00 1.91
C ILE A 13 6.12 -10.78 2.33
N GLU A 14 6.77 -11.46 1.40
CA GLU A 14 8.04 -12.14 1.66
C GLU A 14 9.11 -11.16 2.17
N ILE A 15 9.23 -9.99 1.54
CA ILE A 15 10.15 -8.93 1.98
C ILE A 15 9.81 -8.47 3.40
N LEU A 16 8.54 -8.20 3.68
CA LEU A 16 8.09 -7.73 4.98
C LEU A 16 8.29 -8.79 6.08
N ASN A 17 8.04 -10.05 5.77
CA ASN A 17 8.32 -11.14 6.70
C ASN A 17 9.82 -11.25 7.00
N GLY A 18 10.67 -11.01 6.00
CA GLY A 18 12.12 -10.93 6.19
C GLY A 18 12.55 -9.79 7.10
N LEU A 19 11.76 -8.72 7.19
CA LEU A 19 11.94 -7.61 8.11
C LEU A 19 11.23 -7.84 9.46
N HIS A 20 10.75 -9.05 9.71
CA HIS A 20 10.09 -9.49 10.95
C HIS A 20 8.67 -8.93 11.18
N PHE A 21 8.01 -8.42 10.14
CA PHE A 21 6.59 -8.10 10.23
C PHE A 21 5.76 -9.37 10.11
N LYS A 22 4.75 -9.49 10.96
CA LYS A 22 3.83 -10.63 10.95
C LYS A 22 2.66 -10.35 10.01
N ASN A 23 2.16 -11.40 9.35
CA ASN A 23 1.05 -11.26 8.41
C ASN A 23 -0.21 -10.63 9.05
N GLU A 24 -0.47 -10.94 10.33
CA GLU A 24 -1.61 -10.38 11.09
C GLU A 24 -1.52 -8.86 11.29
N ASP A 25 -0.34 -8.27 11.14
CA ASP A 25 -0.11 -6.84 11.30
C ASP A 25 -0.06 -6.09 9.96
N ILE A 26 -0.29 -6.78 8.85
CA ILE A 26 -0.19 -6.23 7.49
C ILE A 26 -1.56 -6.21 6.83
N MET A 27 -1.91 -5.07 6.25
CA MET A 27 -3.12 -4.91 5.44
C MET A 27 -2.74 -4.32 4.09
N VAL A 28 -3.04 -5.04 3.00
CA VAL A 28 -2.87 -4.51 1.65
C VAL A 28 -4.02 -3.56 1.32
N THR A 29 -3.71 -2.46 0.68
CA THR A 29 -4.69 -1.45 0.25
C THR A 29 -4.48 -1.09 -1.22
N GLY A 30 -5.12 -0.04 -1.72
CA GLY A 30 -4.95 0.45 -3.08
C GLY A 30 -5.46 -0.50 -4.15
N SER A 31 -4.83 -0.46 -5.32
CA SER A 31 -5.29 -1.17 -6.52
C SER A 31 -5.35 -2.69 -6.34
N ILE A 32 -4.38 -3.26 -5.65
CA ILE A 32 -4.35 -4.72 -5.42
C ILE A 32 -5.52 -5.14 -4.52
N ALA A 33 -5.82 -4.36 -3.47
CA ALA A 33 -6.95 -4.64 -2.60
C ALA A 33 -8.29 -4.52 -3.33
N LEU A 34 -8.43 -3.55 -4.22
CA LEU A 34 -9.63 -3.41 -5.04
C LEU A 34 -9.82 -4.61 -5.96
N GLU A 35 -8.77 -5.03 -6.63
CA GLU A 35 -8.83 -6.19 -7.51
C GLU A 35 -9.14 -7.47 -6.74
N ALA A 36 -8.58 -7.64 -5.54
CA ALA A 36 -8.87 -8.79 -4.68
C ALA A 36 -10.36 -8.89 -4.35
N GLN A 37 -11.07 -7.76 -4.38
CA GLN A 37 -12.52 -7.69 -4.13
C GLN A 37 -13.34 -7.61 -5.42
N GLY A 38 -12.73 -7.88 -6.58
CA GLY A 38 -13.39 -7.91 -7.87
C GLY A 38 -13.63 -6.56 -8.53
N LEU A 39 -12.95 -5.51 -8.06
CA LEU A 39 -13.10 -4.15 -8.58
C LEU A 39 -11.85 -3.71 -9.33
N LEU A 40 -12.03 -2.89 -10.37
CA LEU A 40 -10.94 -2.37 -11.22
C LEU A 40 -10.01 -3.49 -11.70
N THR A 41 -10.60 -4.63 -12.07
CA THR A 41 -9.85 -5.80 -12.53
C THR A 41 -9.14 -5.52 -13.87
N GLY A 42 -8.01 -6.19 -14.07
CA GLY A 42 -7.21 -6.03 -15.29
C GLY A 42 -6.13 -4.95 -15.20
N ARG A 43 -6.14 -4.12 -14.16
CA ARG A 43 -5.04 -3.17 -13.94
C ARG A 43 -3.84 -3.89 -13.35
N ILE A 44 -2.66 -3.55 -13.87
CA ILE A 44 -1.40 -3.98 -13.26
C ILE A 44 -0.97 -2.87 -12.30
N ALA A 45 -0.88 -3.19 -11.01
CA ALA A 45 -0.45 -2.23 -10.01
C ALA A 45 1.03 -1.85 -10.24
N HIS A 46 1.35 -0.57 -10.17
CA HIS A 46 2.74 -0.10 -10.26
C HIS A 46 3.50 -0.38 -8.95
N ASP A 47 2.80 -0.31 -7.84
CA ASP A 47 3.33 -0.45 -6.50
C ASP A 47 2.37 -1.26 -5.62
N VAL A 48 2.88 -1.75 -4.51
CA VAL A 48 2.08 -2.44 -3.50
C VAL A 48 1.88 -1.48 -2.34
N ASP A 49 0.63 -1.14 -2.06
CA ASP A 49 0.24 -0.23 -0.99
C ASP A 49 -0.12 -1.03 0.26
N LEU A 50 0.52 -0.70 1.37
CA LEU A 50 0.43 -1.48 2.61
C LEU A 50 0.25 -0.58 3.82
N ILE A 51 -0.62 -1.00 4.72
CA ILE A 51 -0.79 -0.40 6.04
C ILE A 51 -0.31 -1.43 7.05
N ILE A 52 0.61 -1.04 7.93
CA ILE A 52 1.25 -1.99 8.84
C ILE A 52 1.15 -1.46 10.28
N LYS A 53 0.73 -2.35 11.19
CA LYS A 53 0.78 -2.08 12.63
C LYS A 53 2.22 -2.16 13.09
N MET A 54 2.75 -1.08 13.64
CA MET A 54 4.10 -1.02 14.16
C MET A 54 4.23 0.07 15.21
N ASP A 55 5.25 -0.04 16.04
CA ASP A 55 5.57 1.01 16.98
C ASP A 55 6.37 2.16 16.31
N GLU A 56 6.52 3.24 17.04
CA GLU A 56 7.21 4.43 16.54
C GLU A 56 8.69 4.17 16.25
N GLN A 57 9.34 3.33 17.06
CA GLN A 57 10.74 2.99 16.85
C GLN A 57 10.95 2.23 15.55
N THR A 58 10.10 1.27 15.26
CA THR A 58 10.13 0.50 14.00
C THR A 58 9.91 1.44 12.81
N TRP A 59 8.94 2.36 12.93
CA TRP A 59 8.68 3.36 11.90
C TRP A 59 9.91 4.21 11.62
N ARG A 60 10.59 4.69 12.67
CA ARG A 60 11.82 5.49 12.53
C ARG A 60 12.93 4.70 11.85
N CYS A 61 13.07 3.43 12.19
CA CYS A 61 14.06 2.55 11.54
C CYS A 61 13.78 2.41 10.04
N LEU A 62 12.51 2.21 9.66
CA LEU A 62 12.11 2.14 8.26
C LEU A 62 12.37 3.47 7.53
N LYS A 63 12.14 4.60 8.18
CA LYS A 63 12.46 5.92 7.63
C LYS A 63 13.95 6.08 7.34
N LEU A 64 14.81 5.54 8.18
CA LEU A 64 16.26 5.53 7.94
C LEU A 64 16.62 4.64 6.74
N ILE A 65 16.00 3.49 6.63
CA ILE A 65 16.19 2.59 5.48
C ILE A 65 15.75 3.28 4.19
N GLU A 66 14.61 3.97 4.22
CA GLU A 66 14.13 4.75 3.09
C GLU A 66 15.14 5.81 2.68
N ALA A 67 15.68 6.57 3.63
CA ALA A 67 16.65 7.62 3.36
C ALA A 67 17.93 7.07 2.71
N ILE A 68 18.43 5.93 3.17
CA ILE A 68 19.60 5.26 2.59
C ILE A 68 19.29 4.78 1.16
N ASN A 69 18.10 4.20 0.98
CA ASN A 69 17.65 3.70 -0.33
C ASN A 69 17.50 4.83 -1.34
N LEU A 70 16.99 6.00 -0.92
CA LEU A 70 16.86 7.18 -1.77
C LEU A 70 18.20 7.85 -2.08
N ALA A 71 19.18 7.78 -1.18
CA ALA A 71 20.50 8.37 -1.39
C ALA A 71 21.27 7.68 -2.52
N ASP A 72 21.00 6.40 -2.77
CA ASP A 72 21.61 5.65 -3.86
C ASP A 72 20.97 5.93 -5.23
N ASP A 73 19.88 6.70 -5.26
CA ASP A 73 19.12 6.99 -6.47
C ASP A 73 18.79 8.49 -6.55
N GLU A 74 19.73 9.25 -7.14
CA GLU A 74 19.61 10.71 -7.28
C GLU A 74 18.38 11.14 -8.06
N ASP A 75 17.89 10.30 -8.98
CA ASP A 75 16.71 10.59 -9.80
C ASP A 75 15.40 10.50 -9.00
N LYS A 76 15.43 9.87 -7.83
CA LYS A 76 14.24 9.66 -6.98
C LYS A 76 14.14 10.62 -5.80
N VAL A 77 15.13 11.45 -5.56
CA VAL A 77 15.00 12.60 -4.65
C VAL A 77 14.12 13.61 -5.38
N SER A 78 12.85 13.26 -5.55
CA SER A 78 11.89 14.09 -6.26
C SER A 78 11.50 15.28 -5.40
N GLU A 79 11.02 16.33 -6.08
CA GLU A 79 10.42 17.52 -5.46
C GLU A 79 9.32 17.19 -4.48
N ASP A 80 8.74 15.98 -4.55
CA ASP A 80 7.65 15.50 -3.70
C ASP A 80 8.11 14.90 -2.36
N TYR A 81 9.41 14.78 -2.11
CA TYR A 81 9.91 14.18 -0.86
C TYR A 81 9.44 14.89 0.38
N ASP A 82 9.30 16.22 0.33
CA ASP A 82 8.81 17.05 1.44
C ASP A 82 7.29 17.22 1.46
N SER A 83 6.56 16.59 0.53
CA SER A 83 5.10 16.68 0.53
C SER A 83 4.52 16.02 1.80
N PRO A 84 3.35 16.50 2.29
CA PRO A 84 2.70 15.87 3.46
C PRO A 84 2.43 14.39 3.26
N GLU A 85 2.17 13.95 2.03
CA GLU A 85 1.96 12.55 1.68
C GLU A 85 3.22 11.70 1.94
N ARG A 86 4.39 12.23 1.56
CA ARG A 86 5.67 11.56 1.73
C ARG A 86 6.12 11.48 3.18
N LYS A 87 5.77 12.46 4.01
CA LYS A 87 6.12 12.46 5.44
C LYS A 87 5.46 11.33 6.21
N ASN A 88 4.27 10.91 5.76
CA ASN A 88 3.47 9.88 6.41
C ASN A 88 3.53 8.52 5.72
N THR A 89 4.41 8.40 4.72
CA THR A 89 4.55 7.20 3.89
C THR A 89 6.01 6.81 3.81
N ILE A 90 6.28 5.52 3.83
CA ILE A 90 7.59 4.98 3.51
C ILE A 90 7.54 4.38 2.12
N PHE A 91 8.49 4.77 1.29
CA PHE A 91 8.65 4.30 -0.07
C PHE A 91 9.91 3.44 -0.15
N LEU A 92 9.77 2.16 -0.45
CA LEU A 92 10.89 1.25 -0.63
C LEU A 92 10.87 0.69 -2.04
N ASN A 93 12.03 0.66 -2.68
CA ASN A 93 12.22 -0.01 -3.95
C ASN A 93 13.16 -1.19 -3.71
N VAL A 94 12.65 -2.41 -3.83
CA VAL A 94 13.43 -3.64 -3.64
C VAL A 94 13.44 -4.38 -4.97
N ASP A 95 14.57 -4.34 -5.67
CA ASP A 95 14.76 -4.98 -6.97
C ASP A 95 13.67 -4.64 -8.00
N GLY A 96 13.25 -3.38 -8.02
CA GLY A 96 12.22 -2.88 -8.93
C GLY A 96 10.80 -3.00 -8.41
N LEU A 97 10.58 -3.71 -7.32
CA LEU A 97 9.27 -3.75 -6.66
C LEU A 97 9.14 -2.57 -5.70
N ILE A 98 8.12 -1.75 -5.91
CA ILE A 98 7.86 -0.56 -5.12
C ILE A 98 6.84 -0.86 -4.04
N LEU A 99 7.22 -0.61 -2.79
CA LEU A 99 6.34 -0.73 -1.62
C LEU A 99 6.06 0.66 -1.08
N ASN A 100 4.78 0.99 -0.93
CA ASN A 100 4.31 2.18 -0.23
C ASN A 100 3.73 1.72 1.11
N ILE A 101 4.33 2.17 2.21
CA ILE A 101 3.97 1.70 3.54
C ILE A 101 3.48 2.88 4.37
N TRP A 102 2.27 2.73 4.94
CA TRP A 102 1.70 3.63 5.92
C TRP A 102 1.68 2.94 7.27
N LYS A 103 2.00 3.68 8.31
CA LYS A 103 1.83 3.20 9.68
C LYS A 103 0.34 3.22 10.03
N TYR A 104 -0.15 2.11 10.59
CA TYR A 104 -1.53 2.03 11.05
C TYR A 104 -1.82 3.10 12.11
N ASP A 105 -2.93 3.80 11.93
CA ASP A 105 -3.46 4.76 12.88
C ASP A 105 -4.67 4.12 13.58
N GLU A 106 -4.65 4.08 14.91
CA GLU A 106 -5.69 3.45 15.73
C GLU A 106 -7.09 4.03 15.51
N GLY A 107 -7.19 5.23 14.93
CA GLY A 107 -8.46 5.83 14.55
C GLY A 107 -9.07 5.24 13.27
N THR A 108 -8.35 4.34 12.59
CA THR A 108 -8.79 3.72 11.33
C THR A 108 -9.26 2.30 11.59
N ASP A 109 -10.37 1.90 10.94
CA ASP A 109 -10.86 0.52 11.05
C ASP A 109 -9.89 -0.47 10.40
N TRP A 110 -9.61 -1.56 11.11
CA TRP A 110 -8.86 -2.68 10.57
C TRP A 110 -9.81 -3.65 9.89
N SER A 111 -9.48 -4.08 8.67
CA SER A 111 -10.32 -5.01 7.90
C SER A 111 -10.37 -6.39 8.54
N GLU A 112 -11.48 -7.10 8.35
CA GLU A 112 -11.64 -8.51 8.69
C GLU A 112 -11.43 -9.44 7.50
N ILE A 113 -11.25 -8.88 6.31
CA ILE A 113 -11.05 -9.65 5.07
C ILE A 113 -9.59 -10.07 4.99
N LYS A 114 -9.34 -11.36 4.78
CA LYS A 114 -7.98 -11.89 4.62
C LYS A 114 -7.75 -12.41 3.21
N ASP A 115 -6.53 -12.20 2.73
CA ASP A 115 -6.04 -12.87 1.53
C ASP A 115 -5.65 -14.30 1.92
N ALA A 116 -6.33 -15.29 1.35
CA ALA A 116 -6.16 -16.69 1.72
C ALA A 116 -4.75 -17.23 1.42
N GLU A 117 -4.08 -16.68 0.41
CA GLU A 117 -2.77 -17.17 0.00
C GLU A 117 -1.64 -16.67 0.90
N THR A 118 -1.66 -15.39 1.26
CA THR A 118 -0.61 -14.79 2.11
C THR A 118 -0.99 -14.71 3.58
N GLY A 119 -2.28 -14.70 3.89
CA GLY A 119 -2.76 -14.53 5.26
C GLY A 119 -2.77 -13.07 5.76
N VAL A 120 -2.43 -12.10 4.88
CA VAL A 120 -2.53 -10.69 5.24
C VAL A 120 -3.96 -10.19 5.09
N TYR A 121 -4.27 -9.08 5.74
CA TYR A 121 -5.59 -8.46 5.60
C TYR A 121 -5.69 -7.65 4.30
N VAL A 122 -6.91 -7.47 3.85
CA VAL A 122 -7.24 -6.71 2.64
C VAL A 122 -8.16 -5.57 3.03
N ALA A 123 -7.77 -4.32 2.74
CA ALA A 123 -8.56 -3.15 3.07
C ALA A 123 -9.94 -3.21 2.38
N THR A 124 -10.98 -2.80 3.09
CA THR A 124 -12.33 -2.79 2.54
C THR A 124 -12.46 -1.72 1.45
N VAL A 125 -13.44 -1.90 0.57
CA VAL A 125 -13.76 -0.91 -0.47
C VAL A 125 -14.05 0.46 0.15
N ASN A 126 -14.82 0.49 1.25
CA ASN A 126 -15.14 1.74 1.95
C ASN A 126 -13.88 2.45 2.44
N HIS A 127 -12.94 1.73 3.02
CA HIS A 127 -11.66 2.28 3.47
C HIS A 127 -10.91 2.92 2.30
N ILE A 128 -10.86 2.23 1.17
CA ILE A 128 -10.14 2.71 -0.02
C ILE A 128 -10.82 3.96 -0.61
N ILE A 129 -12.15 3.99 -0.66
CA ILE A 129 -12.92 5.15 -1.13
C ILE A 129 -12.65 6.36 -0.24
N GLU A 130 -12.68 6.19 1.08
CA GLU A 130 -12.40 7.28 2.03
C GLU A 130 -10.97 7.82 1.86
N ALA A 131 -10.00 6.93 1.67
CA ALA A 131 -8.63 7.33 1.42
C ALA A 131 -8.50 8.13 0.11
N LYS A 132 -9.14 7.68 -0.96
CA LYS A 132 -9.15 8.37 -2.25
C LYS A 132 -9.81 9.75 -2.17
N LYS A 133 -10.90 9.88 -1.42
CA LYS A 133 -11.55 11.18 -1.17
C LYS A 133 -10.61 12.14 -0.45
N LYS A 134 -9.87 11.63 0.52
CA LYS A 134 -8.92 12.43 1.29
C LYS A 134 -7.78 12.97 0.43
N TYR A 135 -7.24 12.15 -0.49
CA TYR A 135 -6.21 12.61 -1.42
C TYR A 135 -6.77 13.56 -2.48
N GLY A 136 -8.00 13.35 -2.95
CA GLY A 136 -8.74 14.27 -3.80
C GLY A 136 -8.13 14.59 -5.15
N ARG A 137 -7.31 13.71 -5.72
CA ARG A 137 -6.72 13.91 -7.05
C ARG A 137 -7.71 13.50 -8.12
N ASP A 138 -7.52 14.02 -9.35
CA ASP A 138 -8.40 13.69 -10.49
C ASP A 138 -8.47 12.16 -10.71
N LYS A 139 -7.34 11.47 -10.63
CA LYS A 139 -7.31 10.01 -10.75
C LYS A 139 -8.08 9.31 -9.63
N ASP A 140 -8.10 9.88 -8.43
CA ASP A 140 -8.84 9.32 -7.30
C ASP A 140 -10.35 9.41 -7.50
N PHE A 141 -10.83 10.55 -8.03
CA PHE A 141 -12.25 10.72 -8.35
C PHE A 141 -12.69 9.83 -9.52
N LYS A 142 -11.83 9.64 -10.51
CA LYS A 142 -12.11 8.69 -11.60
C LYS A 142 -12.24 7.26 -11.06
N ASP A 143 -11.35 6.86 -10.17
CA ASP A 143 -11.39 5.54 -9.56
C ASP A 143 -12.65 5.36 -8.72
N ILE A 144 -13.02 6.36 -7.92
CA ILE A 144 -14.27 6.34 -7.13
C ILE A 144 -15.48 6.18 -8.05
N TYR A 145 -15.52 6.92 -9.14
CA TYR A 145 -16.60 6.83 -10.13
C TYR A 145 -16.72 5.41 -10.69
N GLU A 146 -15.60 4.82 -11.12
CA GLU A 146 -15.59 3.46 -11.66
C GLU A 146 -16.01 2.41 -10.62
N ILE A 147 -15.61 2.58 -9.38
CA ILE A 147 -16.00 1.69 -8.26
C ILE A 147 -17.51 1.77 -8.04
N ILE A 148 -18.05 2.98 -7.93
CA ILE A 148 -19.49 3.18 -7.70
C ILE A 148 -20.30 2.60 -8.84
N LYS A 149 -19.86 2.79 -10.07
CA LYS A 149 -20.54 2.27 -11.27
C LYS A 149 -20.66 0.75 -11.25
N VAL A 150 -19.69 0.04 -10.72
CA VAL A 150 -19.73 -1.42 -10.59
C VAL A 150 -20.65 -1.86 -9.43
N LEU A 151 -20.68 -1.09 -8.34
CA LEU A 151 -21.48 -1.41 -7.16
C LEU A 151 -22.98 -1.09 -7.31
N VAL A 152 -23.33 -0.26 -8.23
CA VAL A 152 -24.71 0.12 -8.55
C VAL A 152 -25.20 -0.67 -9.76
#